data_d5ec0d9697b89f749b56359b256ddfae
#
_entry.id   d5ec0d9697b89f749b56359b256ddfae
#
_cell.length_a   1.000
_cell.length_b   1.000
_cell.length_c   1.000
_cell.angle_alpha   90.00
_cell.angle_beta   90.00
_cell.angle_gamma   90.00
#
_symmetry.space_group_name_H-M   'P 1'
#
loop_
_entity.id
_entity.type
_entity.pdbx_description
1 polymer ?
#
loop_
_entity_poly.entity_id
_entity_poly.type
_entity_poly.pdbx_seq_one_letter_code
_entity_poly.pdbx_strand_id
1 'polypeptide(L)'
;MQLKNITGTITLLTGTIIGTQGYIEIGGNDNPTVRNPLTNEVYIPGSSIKGKMRSLLEWQLLGYDEIAKNKGNVHACNKPDCPVCRIFGRSAGKELDETSGPTRLIVRDAFLTDKSRENLKKLKQVKGFDTEIKYENNINRLTSEAKPRNSERIPAGVDFEFSMSYKVIDDKDKQNFDKVLDALRLVELDGIGGGVSRGNGQVKFEIKVDGEKIDVQNRNI
;
A
#
# COMPACT_ATOMS: atom_id res chain seq x y z
N MET A 1 -25.17 -7.22 -9.60
CA MET A 1 -23.82 -6.80 -9.18
C MET A 1 -23.59 -5.40 -9.70
N GLN A 2 -23.24 -4.46 -8.83
CA GLN A 2 -22.86 -3.08 -9.16
C GLN A 2 -21.35 -2.91 -8.92
N LEU A 3 -20.68 -2.12 -9.73
CA LEU A 3 -19.29 -1.76 -9.50
C LEU A 3 -19.22 -0.29 -9.04
N LYS A 4 -18.47 -0.02 -7.98
CA LYS A 4 -18.06 1.32 -7.59
C LYS A 4 -16.60 1.51 -7.99
N ASN A 5 -16.31 2.56 -8.72
CA ASN A 5 -14.96 2.89 -9.16
C ASN A 5 -14.36 3.95 -8.24
N ILE A 6 -13.21 3.65 -7.69
CA ILE A 6 -12.44 4.55 -6.84
C ILE A 6 -11.18 4.94 -7.61
N THR A 7 -11.02 6.20 -7.92
CA THR A 7 -9.87 6.72 -8.66
C THR A 7 -9.30 7.94 -7.95
N GLY A 8 -8.08 8.30 -8.25
CA GLY A 8 -7.48 9.51 -7.68
C GLY A 8 -5.97 9.52 -7.74
N THR A 9 -5.37 10.33 -6.88
CA THR A 9 -3.91 10.46 -6.76
C THR A 9 -3.42 10.07 -5.37
N ILE A 10 -2.22 9.50 -5.34
CA ILE A 10 -1.42 9.27 -4.14
C ILE A 10 -0.24 10.21 -4.21
N THR A 11 -0.16 11.19 -3.32
CA THR A 11 1.00 12.08 -3.20
C THR A 11 1.92 11.58 -2.10
N LEU A 12 3.19 11.38 -2.42
CA LEU A 12 4.22 11.05 -1.42
C LEU A 12 4.61 12.31 -0.65
N LEU A 13 4.30 12.36 0.65
CA LEU A 13 4.70 13.46 1.53
C LEU A 13 6.13 13.28 2.05
N THR A 14 6.58 12.04 2.16
CA THR A 14 7.97 11.69 2.51
C THR A 14 8.49 10.62 1.55
N GLY A 15 9.82 10.47 1.45
CA GLY A 15 10.43 9.44 0.62
C GLY A 15 9.93 8.04 0.97
N THR A 16 9.60 7.23 -0.03
CA THR A 16 8.89 5.96 0.12
C THR A 16 9.69 4.80 -0.43
N ILE A 17 9.87 3.75 0.38
CA ILE A 17 10.55 2.51 0.00
C ILE A 17 9.50 1.50 -0.49
N ILE A 18 9.46 1.23 -1.77
CA ILE A 18 8.66 0.16 -2.38
C ILE A 18 9.64 -0.87 -2.93
N GLY A 19 10.13 -1.73 -2.05
CA GLY A 19 11.17 -2.71 -2.40
C GLY A 19 10.69 -3.77 -3.39
N THR A 20 11.63 -4.26 -4.21
CA THR A 20 11.44 -5.45 -5.03
C THR A 20 12.12 -6.65 -4.38
N GLN A 21 11.54 -7.84 -4.56
CA GLN A 21 12.22 -9.12 -4.29
C GLN A 21 12.90 -9.56 -5.59
N GLY A 22 13.96 -8.90 -5.97
CA GLY A 22 14.66 -9.18 -7.22
C GLY A 22 16.16 -9.12 -7.09
N TYR A 23 16.86 -9.29 -8.19
CA TYR A 23 18.29 -9.35 -8.28
C TYR A 23 18.99 -8.24 -7.51
N ILE A 24 19.74 -8.59 -6.48
CA ILE A 24 20.73 -7.72 -5.86
C ILE A 24 21.94 -7.78 -6.78
N GLU A 25 22.19 -6.70 -7.51
CA GLU A 25 23.43 -6.57 -8.28
C GLU A 25 24.60 -6.42 -7.32
N ILE A 26 25.72 -7.07 -7.62
CA ILE A 26 26.97 -6.92 -6.85
C ILE A 26 27.38 -5.43 -6.89
N GLY A 27 27.39 -4.77 -5.72
CA GLY A 27 27.65 -3.33 -5.63
C GLY A 27 26.41 -2.43 -5.79
N GLY A 28 25.22 -3.02 -5.94
CA GLY A 28 23.94 -2.30 -5.98
C GLY A 28 23.40 -1.90 -4.60
N ASN A 29 22.18 -1.36 -4.57
CA ASN A 29 21.50 -1.02 -3.34
C ASN A 29 21.00 -2.26 -2.60
N ASP A 30 21.03 -2.26 -1.27
CA ASP A 30 20.52 -3.38 -0.44
C ASP A 30 19.03 -3.62 -0.66
N ASN A 31 18.27 -2.54 -0.88
CA ASN A 31 16.83 -2.57 -1.14
C ASN A 31 16.49 -1.67 -2.34
N PRO A 32 16.54 -2.19 -3.56
CA PRO A 32 16.16 -1.42 -4.75
C PRO A 32 14.63 -1.21 -4.82
N THR A 33 14.23 -0.10 -5.41
CA THR A 33 12.82 0.22 -5.65
C THR A 33 12.27 -0.55 -6.86
N VAL A 34 11.02 -1.01 -6.76
CA VAL A 34 10.33 -1.69 -7.86
C VAL A 34 10.15 -0.76 -9.06
N ARG A 35 10.44 -1.27 -10.26
CA ARG A 35 10.34 -0.55 -11.53
C ARG A 35 9.67 -1.40 -12.58
N ASN A 36 8.97 -0.73 -13.48
CA ASN A 36 8.45 -1.38 -14.69
C ASN A 36 9.63 -1.72 -15.62
N PRO A 37 9.79 -2.98 -16.04
CA PRO A 37 10.96 -3.40 -16.83
C PRO A 37 11.02 -2.81 -18.23
N LEU A 38 9.89 -2.34 -18.79
CA LEU A 38 9.85 -1.73 -20.13
C LEU A 38 10.16 -0.24 -20.10
N THR A 39 9.61 0.48 -19.13
CA THR A 39 9.75 1.95 -19.06
C THR A 39 10.82 2.40 -18.08
N ASN A 40 11.27 1.50 -17.21
CA ASN A 40 12.14 1.77 -16.07
C ASN A 40 11.56 2.82 -15.07
N GLU A 41 10.27 3.06 -15.13
CA GLU A 41 9.57 3.98 -14.23
C GLU A 41 9.21 3.26 -12.92
N VAL A 42 9.33 3.98 -11.81
CA VAL A 42 8.85 3.52 -10.50
C VAL A 42 7.32 3.48 -10.48
N TYR A 43 6.75 2.54 -9.77
CA TYR A 43 5.30 2.44 -9.57
C TYR A 43 4.98 1.88 -8.19
N ILE A 44 3.73 2.00 -7.75
CA ILE A 44 3.29 1.37 -6.50
C ILE A 44 2.43 0.16 -6.87
N PRO A 45 2.88 -1.09 -6.57
CA PRO A 45 2.09 -2.29 -6.83
C PRO A 45 0.74 -2.24 -6.11
N GLY A 46 -0.33 -2.61 -6.82
CA GLY A 46 -1.67 -2.70 -6.22
C GLY A 46 -1.73 -3.68 -5.06
N SER A 47 -0.90 -4.71 -5.07
CA SER A 47 -0.73 -5.64 -3.94
C SER A 47 -0.18 -4.97 -2.69
N SER A 48 0.74 -4.01 -2.82
CA SER A 48 1.29 -3.24 -1.70
C SER A 48 0.22 -2.34 -1.07
N ILE A 49 -0.56 -1.63 -1.89
CA ILE A 49 -1.68 -0.81 -1.42
C ILE A 49 -2.73 -1.69 -0.73
N LYS A 50 -3.19 -2.74 -1.42
CA LYS A 50 -4.21 -3.66 -0.91
C LYS A 50 -3.77 -4.37 0.37
N GLY A 51 -2.52 -4.83 0.42
CA GLY A 51 -1.95 -5.51 1.59
C GLY A 51 -1.90 -4.59 2.81
N LYS A 52 -1.49 -3.32 2.61
CA LYS A 52 -1.44 -2.31 3.67
C LYS A 52 -2.85 -1.97 4.18
N MET A 53 -3.79 -1.67 3.28
CA MET A 53 -5.19 -1.44 3.62
C MET A 53 -5.77 -2.60 4.45
N ARG A 54 -5.52 -3.84 4.02
CA ARG A 54 -5.98 -5.03 4.71
C ARG A 54 -5.40 -5.13 6.11
N SER A 55 -4.08 -5.05 6.24
CA SER A 55 -3.40 -5.17 7.53
C SER A 55 -3.91 -4.15 8.55
N LEU A 56 -4.05 -2.88 8.14
CA LEU A 56 -4.54 -1.83 9.02
C LEU A 56 -6.00 -2.03 9.42
N LEU A 57 -6.85 -2.44 8.47
CA LEU A 57 -8.27 -2.73 8.77
C LEU A 57 -8.43 -3.98 9.64
N GLU A 58 -7.56 -4.99 9.49
CA GLU A 58 -7.50 -6.14 10.40
C GLU A 58 -7.20 -5.70 11.83
N TRP A 59 -6.21 -4.84 12.04
CA TRP A 59 -5.89 -4.29 13.36
C TRP A 59 -7.06 -3.50 13.95
N GLN A 60 -7.73 -2.68 13.15
CA GLN A 60 -8.86 -1.86 13.61
C GLN A 60 -10.08 -2.71 14.00
N LEU A 61 -10.43 -3.71 13.19
CA LEU A 61 -11.67 -4.47 13.36
C LEU A 61 -11.54 -5.70 14.26
N LEU A 62 -10.37 -6.32 14.31
CA LEU A 62 -10.16 -7.59 15.02
C LEU A 62 -9.42 -7.40 16.35
N GLY A 63 -8.55 -6.41 16.44
CA GLY A 63 -7.74 -6.14 17.61
C GLY A 63 -6.61 -7.15 17.83
N TYR A 64 -5.82 -6.91 18.88
CA TYR A 64 -4.61 -7.68 19.19
C TYR A 64 -4.90 -9.18 19.41
N ASP A 65 -5.90 -9.50 20.21
CA ASP A 65 -6.15 -10.88 20.65
C ASP A 65 -6.49 -11.81 19.50
N GLU A 66 -7.30 -11.34 18.53
CA GLU A 66 -7.69 -12.15 17.38
C GLU A 66 -6.51 -12.33 16.40
N ILE A 67 -5.71 -11.28 16.22
CA ILE A 67 -4.49 -11.35 15.40
C ILE A 67 -3.45 -12.28 16.04
N ALA A 68 -3.27 -12.21 17.36
CA ALA A 68 -2.35 -13.06 18.10
C ALA A 68 -2.77 -14.55 18.07
N LYS A 69 -4.07 -14.85 18.19
CA LYS A 69 -4.61 -16.22 18.02
C LYS A 69 -4.27 -16.79 16.65
N ASN A 70 -4.27 -15.97 15.61
CA ASN A 70 -3.89 -16.35 14.26
C ASN A 70 -2.36 -16.29 14.01
N LYS A 71 -1.56 -16.13 15.06
CA LYS A 71 -0.09 -16.04 14.99
C LYS A 71 0.41 -14.97 14.02
N GLY A 72 -0.33 -13.86 13.90
CA GLY A 72 0.01 -12.78 12.97
C GLY A 72 -0.19 -13.11 11.47
N ASN A 73 -0.77 -14.25 11.15
CA ASN A 73 -1.10 -14.57 9.75
C ASN A 73 -2.26 -13.72 9.25
N VAL A 74 -2.35 -13.62 7.93
CA VAL A 74 -3.46 -12.95 7.25
C VAL A 74 -4.79 -13.57 7.70
N HIS A 75 -5.73 -12.73 8.12
CA HIS A 75 -7.02 -13.18 8.65
C HIS A 75 -7.83 -13.94 7.59
N ALA A 76 -8.29 -15.14 7.95
CA ALA A 76 -9.18 -15.96 7.15
C ALA A 76 -10.10 -16.73 8.07
N CYS A 77 -11.38 -16.37 8.09
CA CYS A 77 -12.40 -17.02 8.93
C CYS A 77 -13.54 -17.62 8.10
N ASN A 78 -14.37 -18.43 8.75
CA ASN A 78 -15.51 -19.12 8.13
C ASN A 78 -16.80 -18.29 8.20
N LYS A 79 -16.74 -17.05 8.69
CA LYS A 79 -17.93 -16.20 8.80
C LYS A 79 -18.25 -15.58 7.44
N PRO A 80 -19.40 -15.87 6.82
CA PRO A 80 -19.77 -15.34 5.50
C PRO A 80 -19.89 -13.82 5.51
N ASP A 81 -20.16 -13.23 6.68
CA ASP A 81 -20.35 -11.79 6.84
C ASP A 81 -19.08 -11.03 7.30
N CYS A 82 -17.95 -11.71 7.39
CA CYS A 82 -16.72 -11.07 7.82
C CYS A 82 -16.30 -9.95 6.84
N PRO A 83 -16.24 -8.68 7.27
CA PRO A 83 -15.92 -7.57 6.37
C PRO A 83 -14.54 -7.72 5.72
N VAL A 84 -13.53 -8.15 6.49
CA VAL A 84 -12.16 -8.33 5.98
C VAL A 84 -12.13 -9.38 4.87
N CYS A 85 -12.75 -10.56 5.12
CA CYS A 85 -12.77 -11.64 4.13
C CYS A 85 -13.57 -11.26 2.88
N ARG A 86 -14.69 -10.53 3.03
CA ARG A 86 -15.48 -10.04 1.89
C ARG A 86 -14.73 -9.00 1.07
N ILE A 87 -14.14 -8.01 1.71
CA ILE A 87 -13.44 -6.92 1.02
C ILE A 87 -12.17 -7.45 0.34
N PHE A 88 -11.28 -8.08 1.09
CA PHE A 88 -9.92 -8.41 0.61
C PHE A 88 -9.76 -9.82 0.06
N GLY A 89 -10.73 -10.69 0.32
CA GLY A 89 -10.67 -12.09 -0.06
C GLY A 89 -10.04 -12.98 1.01
N ARG A 90 -10.02 -14.28 0.76
CA ARG A 90 -9.45 -15.33 1.60
C ARG A 90 -8.34 -16.05 0.86
N SER A 91 -7.35 -16.57 1.60
CA SER A 91 -6.34 -17.45 1.02
C SER A 91 -7.01 -18.76 0.57
N ALA A 92 -6.65 -19.24 -0.61
CA ALA A 92 -7.05 -20.56 -1.08
C ALA A 92 -6.44 -21.65 -0.18
N GLY A 93 -7.16 -22.76 0.07
CA GLY A 93 -6.58 -23.94 0.69
C GLY A 93 -7.28 -24.51 1.92
N LYS A 94 -8.43 -23.98 2.34
CA LYS A 94 -9.30 -24.64 3.33
C LYS A 94 -10.67 -24.90 2.73
N GLU A 95 -11.10 -26.15 2.68
CA GLU A 95 -12.49 -26.52 2.45
C GLU A 95 -13.35 -25.90 3.54
N LEU A 96 -14.38 -25.18 3.17
CA LEU A 96 -15.23 -24.44 4.09
C LEU A 96 -16.66 -24.56 3.61
N ASP A 97 -17.53 -24.98 4.51
CA ASP A 97 -18.97 -25.13 4.27
C ASP A 97 -19.63 -23.78 3.96
N GLU A 98 -19.11 -22.68 4.55
CA GLU A 98 -19.58 -21.33 4.29
C GLU A 98 -18.44 -20.41 3.86
N THR A 99 -18.66 -19.58 2.87
CA THR A 99 -17.65 -18.64 2.35
C THR A 99 -18.18 -17.23 2.28
N SER A 100 -17.27 -16.26 2.46
CA SER A 100 -17.57 -14.85 2.22
C SER A 100 -17.75 -14.51 0.72
N GLY A 101 -17.63 -15.51 -0.15
CA GLY A 101 -17.69 -15.37 -1.60
C GLY A 101 -16.41 -14.72 -2.19
N PRO A 102 -16.48 -14.27 -3.46
CA PRO A 102 -15.32 -13.72 -4.15
C PRO A 102 -14.89 -12.38 -3.56
N THR A 103 -13.62 -12.03 -3.68
CA THR A 103 -13.05 -10.73 -3.31
C THR A 103 -13.84 -9.58 -3.93
N ARG A 104 -14.23 -8.59 -3.09
CA ARG A 104 -14.94 -7.39 -3.55
C ARG A 104 -14.01 -6.30 -4.06
N LEU A 105 -12.86 -6.09 -3.40
CA LEU A 105 -11.93 -5.03 -3.73
C LEU A 105 -10.85 -5.51 -4.72
N ILE A 106 -10.81 -4.85 -5.87
CA ILE A 106 -9.74 -4.99 -6.87
C ILE A 106 -8.90 -3.71 -6.78
N VAL A 107 -7.60 -3.84 -6.59
CA VAL A 107 -6.64 -2.72 -6.56
C VAL A 107 -5.67 -2.91 -7.71
N ARG A 108 -5.50 -1.89 -8.54
CA ARG A 108 -4.57 -1.89 -9.65
C ARG A 108 -3.26 -1.21 -9.25
N ASP A 109 -2.21 -1.47 -10.00
CA ASP A 109 -0.94 -0.76 -9.81
C ASP A 109 -1.15 0.73 -10.04
N ALA A 110 -0.47 1.55 -9.24
CA ALA A 110 -0.51 3.00 -9.34
C ALA A 110 0.75 3.48 -10.08
N PHE A 111 0.53 4.22 -11.16
CA PHE A 111 1.58 4.72 -12.03
C PHE A 111 1.79 6.22 -11.85
N LEU A 112 2.97 6.70 -12.23
CA LEU A 112 3.30 8.12 -12.17
C LEU A 112 2.28 8.97 -12.95
N THR A 113 1.85 10.09 -12.36
CA THR A 113 1.18 11.14 -13.13
C THR A 113 2.13 11.70 -14.20
N ASP A 114 1.60 12.28 -15.29
CA ASP A 114 2.44 12.86 -16.34
C ASP A 114 3.38 13.92 -15.79
N LYS A 115 2.91 14.75 -14.87
CA LYS A 115 3.71 15.78 -14.19
C LYS A 115 4.87 15.16 -13.40
N SER A 116 4.61 14.13 -12.63
CA SER A 116 5.65 13.44 -11.82
C SER A 116 6.64 12.72 -12.72
N ARG A 117 6.18 12.11 -13.80
CA ARG A 117 7.03 11.49 -14.83
C ARG A 117 8.02 12.48 -15.43
N GLU A 118 7.54 13.66 -15.83
CA GLU A 118 8.40 14.72 -16.36
C GLU A 118 9.41 15.22 -15.33
N ASN A 119 8.99 15.43 -14.09
CA ASN A 119 9.86 15.88 -13.00
C ASN A 119 10.98 14.88 -12.72
N LEU A 120 10.67 13.58 -12.64
CA LEU A 120 11.67 12.54 -12.43
C LEU A 120 12.62 12.40 -13.63
N LYS A 121 12.13 12.56 -14.87
CA LYS A 121 12.98 12.61 -16.07
C LYS A 121 13.97 13.77 -16.02
N LYS A 122 13.50 14.98 -15.67
CA LYS A 122 14.36 16.16 -15.50
C LYS A 122 15.39 15.93 -14.37
N LEU A 123 14.97 15.38 -13.25
CA LEU A 123 15.85 15.06 -12.13
C LEU A 123 16.96 14.10 -12.58
N LYS A 124 16.61 13.05 -13.31
CA LYS A 124 17.56 12.07 -13.85
C LYS A 124 18.54 12.68 -14.84
N GLN A 125 18.09 13.60 -15.69
CA GLN A 125 18.97 14.32 -16.63
C GLN A 125 20.00 15.22 -15.91
N VAL A 126 19.59 15.86 -14.81
CA VAL A 126 20.46 16.81 -14.08
C VAL A 126 21.35 16.10 -13.06
N LYS A 127 20.83 15.10 -12.35
CA LYS A 127 21.49 14.43 -11.22
C LYS A 127 22.03 13.03 -11.55
N GLY A 128 21.61 12.43 -12.65
CA GLY A 128 21.95 11.05 -13.01
C GLY A 128 21.04 9.98 -12.39
N PHE A 129 20.13 10.34 -11.48
CA PHE A 129 19.21 9.44 -10.78
C PHE A 129 17.82 10.06 -10.64
N ASP A 130 16.80 9.23 -10.51
CA ASP A 130 15.38 9.59 -10.34
C ASP A 130 14.81 9.13 -8.99
N THR A 131 15.64 8.55 -8.14
CA THR A 131 15.34 8.11 -6.77
C THR A 131 16.39 8.68 -5.83
N GLU A 132 16.18 8.54 -4.53
CA GLU A 132 17.16 8.92 -3.51
C GLU A 132 17.61 7.69 -2.73
N ILE A 133 18.84 7.73 -2.19
CA ILE A 133 19.37 6.68 -1.33
C ILE A 133 19.39 7.18 0.10
N LYS A 134 18.65 6.48 0.98
CA LYS A 134 18.67 6.71 2.41
C LYS A 134 19.65 5.75 3.07
N TYR A 135 20.63 6.32 3.75
CA TYR A 135 21.55 5.56 4.59
C TYR A 135 21.03 5.53 6.02
N GLU A 136 21.01 4.34 6.61
CA GLU A 136 20.68 4.11 8.01
C GLU A 136 21.83 3.32 8.65
N ASN A 137 22.08 3.56 9.94
CA ASN A 137 23.12 2.85 10.66
C ASN A 137 22.55 2.22 11.93
N ASN A 138 22.82 0.94 12.12
CA ASN A 138 22.51 0.25 13.36
C ASN A 138 23.81 0.10 14.17
N ILE A 139 23.86 0.76 15.32
CA ILE A 139 25.03 0.76 16.19
C ILE A 139 24.81 -0.20 17.35
N ASN A 140 25.71 -1.16 17.52
CA ASN A 140 25.73 -2.03 18.68
C ASN A 140 26.02 -1.21 19.95
N ARG A 141 25.14 -1.28 20.93
CA ARG A 141 25.23 -0.47 22.15
C ARG A 141 26.40 -0.84 23.06
N LEU A 142 26.93 -2.06 22.94
CA LEU A 142 28.05 -2.55 23.77
C LEU A 142 29.39 -2.36 23.07
N THR A 143 29.47 -2.70 21.77
CA THR A 143 30.74 -2.71 21.02
C THR A 143 30.97 -1.47 20.19
N SER A 144 29.97 -0.61 20.06
CA SER A 144 29.97 0.55 19.14
C SER A 144 30.15 0.17 17.66
N GLU A 145 30.05 -1.11 17.33
CA GLU A 145 30.12 -1.57 15.95
C GLU A 145 28.94 -1.00 15.14
N ALA A 146 29.24 -0.41 14.02
CA ALA A 146 28.28 0.18 13.10
C ALA A 146 27.96 -0.82 11.97
N LYS A 147 26.66 -1.07 11.71
CA LYS A 147 26.18 -1.87 10.58
C LYS A 147 25.37 -0.97 9.63
N PRO A 148 26.05 -0.28 8.69
CA PRO A 148 25.38 0.56 7.72
C PRO A 148 24.56 -0.27 6.75
N ARG A 149 23.43 0.28 6.32
CA ARG A 149 22.59 -0.25 5.24
C ARG A 149 22.04 0.92 4.46
N ASN A 150 21.72 0.67 3.21
CA ASN A 150 21.10 1.66 2.36
C ASN A 150 19.74 1.16 1.85
N SER A 151 18.89 2.09 1.46
CA SER A 151 17.61 1.80 0.85
C SER A 151 17.33 2.84 -0.22
N GLU A 152 17.02 2.38 -1.40
CA GLU A 152 16.51 3.24 -2.46
C GLU A 152 15.05 3.60 -2.17
N ARG A 153 14.69 4.87 -2.34
CA ARG A 153 13.33 5.33 -2.15
C ARG A 153 12.91 6.34 -3.20
N ILE A 154 11.64 6.33 -3.50
CA ILE A 154 10.99 7.32 -4.37
C ILE A 154 10.93 8.62 -3.59
N PRO A 155 11.37 9.77 -4.15
CA PRO A 155 11.42 11.03 -3.42
C PRO A 155 10.04 11.57 -3.05
N ALA A 156 9.99 12.43 -2.04
CA ALA A 156 8.78 13.18 -1.69
C ALA A 156 8.34 14.09 -2.84
N GLY A 157 7.04 14.40 -2.90
CA GLY A 157 6.45 15.27 -3.93
C GLY A 157 6.13 14.54 -5.24
N VAL A 158 6.30 13.22 -5.29
CA VAL A 158 5.89 12.41 -6.44
C VAL A 158 4.43 12.00 -6.28
N ASP A 159 3.66 12.16 -7.36
CA ASP A 159 2.25 11.79 -7.44
C ASP A 159 2.05 10.55 -8.32
N PHE A 160 1.19 9.65 -7.87
CA PHE A 160 0.77 8.46 -8.61
C PHE A 160 -0.73 8.48 -8.84
N GLU A 161 -1.17 8.09 -10.03
CA GLU A 161 -2.56 7.78 -10.32
C GLU A 161 -2.89 6.37 -9.88
N PHE A 162 -3.96 6.21 -9.11
CA PHE A 162 -4.44 4.91 -8.69
C PHE A 162 -5.88 4.64 -9.11
N SER A 163 -6.22 3.37 -9.24
CA SER A 163 -7.56 2.91 -9.57
C SER A 163 -7.90 1.66 -8.79
N MET A 164 -9.11 1.64 -8.24
CA MET A 164 -9.69 0.48 -7.56
C MET A 164 -11.12 0.27 -8.04
N SER A 165 -11.59 -0.97 -7.98
CA SER A 165 -12.99 -1.29 -8.23
C SER A 165 -13.54 -2.10 -7.07
N TYR A 166 -14.71 -1.71 -6.55
CA TYR A 166 -15.40 -2.42 -5.49
C TYR A 166 -16.69 -3.03 -6.00
N LYS A 167 -16.85 -4.34 -5.82
CA LYS A 167 -18.03 -5.10 -6.23
C LYS A 167 -19.08 -5.08 -5.13
N VAL A 168 -20.24 -4.54 -5.43
CA VAL A 168 -21.45 -4.62 -4.59
C VAL A 168 -22.31 -5.75 -5.13
N ILE A 169 -22.37 -6.85 -4.40
CA ILE A 169 -23.15 -8.05 -4.77
C ILE A 169 -24.46 -8.07 -3.97
N ASP A 170 -24.41 -7.67 -2.70
CA ASP A 170 -25.56 -7.62 -1.78
C ASP A 170 -25.54 -6.35 -0.91
N ASP A 171 -26.51 -6.21 0.00
CA ASP A 171 -26.62 -5.03 0.87
C ASP A 171 -25.50 -4.95 1.91
N LYS A 172 -24.89 -6.07 2.32
CA LYS A 172 -23.75 -6.07 3.23
C LYS A 172 -22.52 -5.46 2.56
N ASP A 173 -22.36 -5.67 1.26
CA ASP A 173 -21.28 -5.04 0.50
C ASP A 173 -21.45 -3.52 0.40
N LYS A 174 -22.70 -3.01 0.35
CA LYS A 174 -22.97 -1.56 0.42
C LYS A 174 -22.46 -0.98 1.74
N GLN A 175 -22.77 -1.64 2.88
CA GLN A 175 -22.31 -1.23 4.20
C GLN A 175 -20.80 -1.33 4.37
N ASN A 176 -20.18 -2.36 3.80
CA ASN A 176 -18.74 -2.57 3.86
C ASN A 176 -17.94 -1.59 3.01
N PHE A 177 -18.58 -0.86 2.08
CA PHE A 177 -17.90 0.13 1.26
C PHE A 177 -17.25 1.25 2.10
N ASP A 178 -17.91 1.68 3.17
CA ASP A 178 -17.35 2.67 4.09
C ASP A 178 -16.03 2.20 4.71
N LYS A 179 -15.92 0.90 5.02
CA LYS A 179 -14.67 0.32 5.54
C LYS A 179 -13.51 0.34 4.53
N VAL A 180 -13.82 0.35 3.22
CA VAL A 180 -12.79 0.54 2.19
C VAL A 180 -12.23 1.96 2.24
N LEU A 181 -13.10 2.96 2.44
CA LEU A 181 -12.69 4.36 2.61
C LEU A 181 -11.92 4.56 3.92
N ASP A 182 -12.37 3.91 5.00
CA ASP A 182 -11.65 3.91 6.29
C ASP A 182 -10.24 3.31 6.13
N ALA A 183 -10.12 2.20 5.39
CA ALA A 183 -8.81 1.58 5.14
C ALA A 183 -7.87 2.51 4.36
N LEU A 184 -8.36 3.32 3.42
CA LEU A 184 -7.55 4.35 2.73
C LEU A 184 -7.11 5.44 3.71
N ARG A 185 -8.00 5.89 4.60
CA ARG A 185 -7.64 6.86 5.65
C ARG A 185 -6.60 6.31 6.61
N LEU A 186 -6.73 5.04 7.02
CA LEU A 186 -5.72 4.37 7.84
C LEU A 186 -4.34 4.35 7.18
N VAL A 187 -4.28 4.15 5.85
CA VAL A 187 -3.01 4.22 5.11
C VAL A 187 -2.42 5.63 5.13
N GLU A 188 -3.22 6.69 5.06
CA GLU A 188 -2.71 8.06 5.22
C GLU A 188 -2.12 8.31 6.61
N LEU A 189 -2.77 7.77 7.66
CA LEU A 189 -2.34 7.94 9.04
C LEU A 189 -1.09 7.14 9.38
N ASP A 190 -0.94 5.93 8.80
CA ASP A 190 0.19 5.06 9.07
C ASP A 190 1.31 5.24 8.03
N GLY A 191 0.97 5.15 6.74
CA GLY A 191 1.91 5.23 5.61
C GLY A 191 1.98 3.96 4.76
N ILE A 192 2.76 3.99 3.68
CA ILE A 192 2.93 2.88 2.73
C ILE A 192 4.40 2.52 2.55
N GLY A 193 4.69 1.26 2.26
CA GLY A 193 6.04 0.76 1.98
C GLY A 193 6.85 0.44 3.22
N GLY A 194 8.16 0.38 3.07
CA GLY A 194 9.09 -0.02 4.13
C GLY A 194 9.55 1.13 5.01
N GLY A 195 9.81 0.83 6.31
CA GLY A 195 10.40 1.78 7.24
C GLY A 195 9.52 2.96 7.62
N VAL A 196 8.20 2.77 7.64
CA VAL A 196 7.20 3.79 8.00
C VAL A 196 7.49 4.38 9.38
N SER A 197 7.78 3.55 10.40
CA SER A 197 8.14 4.00 11.75
C SER A 197 9.44 4.82 11.82
N ARG A 198 10.19 4.90 10.71
CA ARG A 198 11.43 5.68 10.60
C ARG A 198 11.29 6.86 9.64
N GLY A 199 10.05 7.35 9.43
CA GLY A 199 9.74 8.54 8.67
C GLY A 199 9.63 8.35 7.15
N ASN A 200 9.51 7.11 6.66
CA ASN A 200 9.25 6.84 5.25
C ASN A 200 7.75 6.67 5.00
N GLY A 201 7.32 6.89 3.77
CA GLY A 201 6.04 6.41 3.28
C GLY A 201 4.80 7.17 3.72
N GLN A 202 4.93 8.38 4.26
CA GLN A 202 3.77 9.23 4.51
C GLN A 202 3.14 9.64 3.19
N VAL A 203 1.83 9.44 3.06
CA VAL A 203 1.09 9.71 1.83
C VAL A 203 -0.18 10.50 2.09
N LYS A 204 -0.70 11.12 1.02
CA LYS A 204 -2.01 11.76 0.99
C LYS A 204 -2.78 11.25 -0.21
N PHE A 205 -4.06 10.95 -0.01
CA PHE A 205 -4.97 10.55 -1.07
C PHE A 205 -5.90 11.70 -1.48
N GLU A 206 -6.06 11.92 -2.78
CA GLU A 206 -7.19 12.63 -3.35
C GLU A 206 -8.06 11.61 -4.08
N ILE A 207 -9.32 11.46 -3.65
CA ILE A 207 -10.17 10.33 -4.04
C ILE A 207 -11.44 10.82 -4.73
N LYS A 208 -11.82 10.10 -5.78
CA LYS A 208 -13.12 10.19 -6.44
C LYS A 208 -13.78 8.82 -6.43
N VAL A 209 -15.05 8.76 -6.08
CA VAL A 209 -15.89 7.57 -6.18
C VAL A 209 -16.94 7.84 -7.25
N ASP A 210 -16.94 7.03 -8.31
CA ASP A 210 -17.82 7.19 -9.48
C ASP A 210 -17.81 8.61 -10.06
N GLY A 211 -16.65 9.29 -9.97
CA GLY A 211 -16.41 10.66 -10.45
C GLY A 211 -16.62 11.76 -9.41
N GLU A 212 -17.28 11.49 -8.30
CA GLU A 212 -17.53 12.47 -7.23
C GLU A 212 -16.36 12.50 -6.23
N LYS A 213 -15.88 13.69 -5.87
CA LYS A 213 -14.79 13.86 -4.90
C LYS A 213 -15.26 13.47 -3.50
N ILE A 214 -14.48 12.60 -2.86
CA ILE A 214 -14.71 12.15 -1.48
C ILE A 214 -13.56 12.62 -0.60
N ASP A 215 -13.89 13.27 0.51
CA ASP A 215 -12.93 13.63 1.54
C ASP A 215 -12.79 12.48 2.55
N VAL A 216 -11.61 11.84 2.55
CA VAL A 216 -11.30 10.78 3.51
C VAL A 216 -10.56 11.33 4.73
N GLN A 217 -10.00 12.56 4.66
CA GLN A 217 -9.21 13.14 5.75
C GLN A 217 -10.06 13.42 6.99
N ASN A 218 -11.34 13.75 6.80
CA ASN A 218 -12.29 14.04 7.88
C ASN A 218 -13.03 12.82 8.43
N ARG A 219 -12.65 11.60 8.02
CA ARG A 219 -13.26 10.38 8.57
C ARG A 219 -12.71 10.11 9.97
N ASN A 220 -13.62 9.95 10.92
CA ASN A 220 -13.34 9.47 12.27
C ASN A 220 -13.15 7.95 12.22
N ILE A 221 -11.97 7.47 12.60
CA ILE A 221 -11.56 6.05 12.51
C ILE A 221 -11.36 5.49 13.92
#